data_f030709844254829dc60c87cdd98fae1
#
_entry.id   f030709844254829dc60c87cdd98fae1
#
_cell.length_a   1.000
_cell.length_b   1.000
_cell.length_c   1.000
_cell.angle_alpha   90.00
_cell.angle_beta   90.00
_cell.angle_gamma   90.00
#
_symmetry.space_group_name_H-M   'P 1'
#
loop_
_entity.id
_entity.type
_entity.pdbx_description
1 polymer ?
#
loop_
_entity_poly.entity_id
_entity_poly.type
_entity_poly.pdbx_seq_one_letter_code
_entity_poly.pdbx_strand_id
1 'polypeptide(L)'
;STILVFLEVYGFNAKSKIDGMSPIIIGEQQFDEKISLVDTPEDQDSIGFKIDASGSKKLNLDIVNNGVPQSYFHTRRTANELGMKNTFHELFGWGENFGGIGTNVKLLSGDKSFEDMISDVKKGIYINEFWYCRVLDPITQVVTGLNRNGSFLVENGKITKPVGRLRFTQSFISALANGNVNSVGKHSRYSDSEFGEGILSVPQLHLKEFNFTGGVSG
;
A
#
# COMPACT_ATOMS: atom_id res chain seq x y z
N SER A 1 1.88 4.61 3.16
CA SER A 1 1.49 4.97 1.78
C SER A 1 2.34 4.26 0.75
N THR A 2 3.68 4.38 0.77
CA THR A 2 4.56 3.80 -0.26
C THR A 2 4.27 2.33 -0.57
N ILE A 3 4.14 1.46 0.44
CA ILE A 3 3.81 0.04 0.24
C ILE A 3 2.52 -0.10 -0.58
N LEU A 4 1.48 0.66 -0.22
CA LEU A 4 0.17 0.57 -0.87
C LEU A 4 0.20 1.03 -2.32
N VAL A 5 0.89 2.13 -2.63
CA VAL A 5 1.00 2.61 -4.01
C VAL A 5 1.66 1.57 -4.93
N PHE A 6 2.73 0.92 -4.47
CA PHE A 6 3.35 -0.14 -5.27
C PHE A 6 2.43 -1.35 -5.42
N LEU A 7 1.66 -1.71 -4.39
CA LEU A 7 0.64 -2.75 -4.50
C LEU A 7 -0.50 -2.36 -5.44
N GLU A 8 -0.91 -1.10 -5.46
CA GLU A 8 -1.91 -0.62 -6.42
C GLU A 8 -1.42 -0.74 -7.86
N VAL A 9 -0.25 -0.15 -8.16
CA VAL A 9 0.29 -0.08 -9.53
C VAL A 9 0.64 -1.45 -10.09
N TYR A 10 1.34 -2.27 -9.32
CA TYR A 10 1.89 -3.54 -9.79
C TYR A 10 1.12 -4.78 -9.32
N GLY A 11 0.36 -4.66 -8.23
CA GLY A 11 -0.44 -5.74 -7.68
C GLY A 11 -1.90 -5.69 -8.13
N PHE A 12 -2.62 -4.66 -7.72
CA PHE A 12 -4.06 -4.57 -7.92
C PHE A 12 -4.50 -3.90 -9.22
N ASN A 13 -3.58 -3.34 -10.01
CA ASN A 13 -3.90 -2.87 -11.36
C ASN A 13 -4.21 -4.06 -12.28
N ALA A 14 -5.42 -4.11 -12.82
CA ALA A 14 -5.84 -5.20 -13.70
C ALA A 14 -4.97 -5.34 -14.97
N LYS A 15 -4.36 -4.25 -15.45
CA LYS A 15 -3.42 -4.31 -16.57
C LYS A 15 -2.16 -5.07 -16.19
N SER A 16 -1.63 -4.90 -14.98
CA SER A 16 -0.49 -5.69 -14.48
C SER A 16 -0.83 -7.18 -14.42
N LYS A 17 -2.08 -7.53 -14.10
CA LYS A 17 -2.55 -8.93 -14.16
C LYS A 17 -2.55 -9.48 -15.59
N ILE A 18 -3.06 -8.71 -16.55
CA ILE A 18 -3.07 -9.07 -17.97
C ILE A 18 -1.64 -9.29 -18.48
N ASP A 19 -0.70 -8.43 -18.08
CA ASP A 19 0.71 -8.49 -18.49
C ASP A 19 1.52 -9.57 -17.74
N GLY A 20 0.89 -10.35 -16.85
CA GLY A 20 1.57 -11.41 -16.09
C GLY A 20 2.51 -10.88 -14.99
N MET A 21 2.39 -9.61 -14.62
CA MET A 21 3.25 -8.95 -13.61
C MET A 21 2.64 -8.89 -12.22
N SER A 22 1.34 -9.14 -12.07
CA SER A 22 0.67 -9.10 -10.77
C SER A 22 0.75 -10.45 -10.05
N PRO A 23 1.23 -10.49 -8.80
CA PRO A 23 1.19 -11.69 -7.95
C PRO A 23 -0.16 -11.91 -7.27
N ILE A 24 -1.10 -11.00 -7.42
CA ILE A 24 -2.37 -11.04 -6.70
C ILE A 24 -3.26 -12.16 -7.23
N ILE A 25 -3.84 -12.94 -6.32
CA ILE A 25 -4.80 -14.01 -6.58
C ILE A 25 -6.08 -13.71 -5.80
N ILE A 26 -7.13 -13.38 -6.52
CA ILE A 26 -8.41 -13.05 -5.90
C ILE A 26 -8.98 -14.28 -5.18
N GLY A 27 -9.44 -14.09 -3.95
CA GLY A 27 -10.05 -15.12 -3.11
C GLY A 27 -9.06 -15.93 -2.29
N GLU A 28 -7.75 -15.77 -2.45
CA GLU A 28 -6.74 -16.46 -1.64
C GLU A 28 -6.17 -15.57 -0.52
N GLN A 29 -5.89 -16.17 0.65
CA GLN A 29 -5.26 -15.45 1.77
C GLN A 29 -3.80 -15.14 1.43
N GLN A 30 -3.50 -13.88 1.08
CA GLN A 30 -2.15 -13.43 0.72
C GLN A 30 -1.55 -12.44 1.72
N PHE A 31 -2.39 -11.74 2.47
CA PHE A 31 -1.98 -10.76 3.48
C PHE A 31 -2.40 -11.20 4.88
N ASP A 32 -1.87 -10.54 5.90
CA ASP A 32 -2.32 -10.71 7.27
C ASP A 32 -3.80 -10.33 7.41
N GLU A 33 -4.54 -11.03 8.26
CA GLU A 33 -5.97 -10.76 8.51
C GLU A 33 -6.27 -9.35 9.00
N LYS A 34 -5.27 -8.65 9.54
CA LYS A 34 -5.38 -7.25 9.95
C LYS A 34 -5.34 -6.26 8.78
N ILE A 35 -5.07 -6.73 7.57
CA ILE A 35 -5.00 -5.89 6.38
C ILE A 35 -6.32 -5.92 5.65
N SER A 36 -6.99 -4.77 5.61
CA SER A 36 -8.16 -4.52 4.78
C SER A 36 -8.00 -3.21 4.04
N LEU A 37 -8.15 -3.27 2.72
CA LEU A 37 -8.01 -2.13 1.80
C LEU A 37 -9.33 -1.90 1.08
N VAL A 38 -9.71 -0.64 1.00
CA VAL A 38 -10.93 -0.21 0.29
C VAL A 38 -10.65 1.02 -0.57
N ASP A 39 -11.38 1.20 -1.67
CA ASP A 39 -11.51 2.51 -2.36
C ASP A 39 -12.93 3.02 -2.13
N THR A 40 -13.06 4.17 -1.44
CA THR A 40 -14.34 4.66 -0.96
C THR A 40 -14.66 6.08 -1.45
N PRO A 41 -14.91 6.27 -2.76
CA PRO A 41 -15.19 7.60 -3.33
C PRO A 41 -16.49 8.23 -2.79
N GLU A 42 -17.40 7.44 -2.22
CA GLU A 42 -18.68 7.94 -1.68
C GLU A 42 -18.59 8.44 -0.24
N ASP A 43 -17.52 8.13 0.48
CA ASP A 43 -17.33 8.59 1.85
C ASP A 43 -17.16 10.12 1.91
N GLN A 44 -17.64 10.71 3.01
CA GLN A 44 -17.59 12.17 3.20
C GLN A 44 -16.16 12.71 3.34
N ASP A 45 -15.26 11.92 3.87
CA ASP A 45 -13.84 12.25 4.05
C ASP A 45 -12.96 11.89 2.85
N SER A 46 -13.54 11.35 1.77
CA SER A 46 -12.80 11.05 0.56
C SER A 46 -12.57 12.29 -0.28
N ILE A 47 -11.30 12.56 -0.61
CA ILE A 47 -10.85 13.77 -1.32
C ILE A 47 -10.45 13.51 -2.77
N GLY A 48 -10.38 12.26 -3.19
CA GLY A 48 -10.10 11.87 -4.57
C GLY A 48 -11.32 11.96 -5.48
N PHE A 49 -11.12 11.59 -6.73
CA PHE A 49 -12.20 11.68 -7.74
C PHE A 49 -13.35 10.71 -7.47
N LYS A 50 -14.58 11.20 -7.67
CA LYS A 50 -15.82 10.40 -7.60
C LYS A 50 -16.26 9.84 -8.95
N ILE A 51 -15.59 10.25 -10.02
CA ILE A 51 -15.73 9.73 -11.37
C ILE A 51 -14.37 9.26 -11.89
N ASP A 52 -14.35 8.33 -12.80
CA ASP A 52 -13.15 7.93 -13.53
C ASP A 52 -12.97 8.72 -14.83
N ALA A 53 -11.87 8.51 -15.55
CA ALA A 53 -11.56 9.23 -16.78
C ALA A 53 -12.56 8.92 -17.92
N SER A 54 -13.29 7.81 -17.86
CA SER A 54 -14.39 7.51 -18.79
C SER A 54 -15.68 8.30 -18.50
N GLY A 55 -15.69 9.12 -17.44
CA GLY A 55 -16.85 9.87 -16.97
C GLY A 55 -17.86 9.03 -16.16
N SER A 56 -17.51 7.80 -15.82
CA SER A 56 -18.38 6.91 -15.06
C SER A 56 -18.25 7.17 -13.56
N LYS A 57 -19.36 7.09 -12.83
CA LYS A 57 -19.38 7.18 -11.37
C LYS A 57 -18.63 5.97 -10.77
N LYS A 58 -17.65 6.24 -9.91
CA LYS A 58 -17.00 5.23 -9.09
C LYS A 58 -17.91 4.78 -7.96
N LEU A 59 -17.80 3.52 -7.59
CA LEU A 59 -18.49 2.92 -6.45
C LEU A 59 -17.46 2.52 -5.40
N ASN A 60 -17.91 2.39 -4.16
CA ASN A 60 -17.06 1.81 -3.11
C ASN A 60 -16.64 0.39 -3.51
N LEU A 61 -15.37 0.08 -3.32
CA LEU A 61 -14.74 -1.18 -3.71
C LEU A 61 -13.93 -1.76 -2.56
N ASP A 62 -14.24 -3.00 -2.20
CA ASP A 62 -13.37 -3.81 -1.36
C ASP A 62 -12.21 -4.36 -2.22
N ILE A 63 -10.98 -4.02 -1.86
CA ILE A 63 -9.76 -4.44 -2.56
C ILE A 63 -9.17 -5.65 -1.85
N VAL A 64 -9.03 -5.54 -0.53
CA VAL A 64 -8.62 -6.62 0.37
C VAL A 64 -9.54 -6.64 1.57
N ASN A 65 -10.06 -7.80 1.92
CA ASN A 65 -10.87 -7.99 3.12
C ASN A 65 -10.21 -9.04 4.02
N ASN A 66 -9.78 -8.62 5.21
CA ASN A 66 -9.10 -9.46 6.19
C ASN A 66 -7.98 -10.31 5.56
N GLY A 67 -7.12 -9.67 4.76
CA GLY A 67 -5.98 -10.30 4.10
C GLY A 67 -6.29 -11.04 2.80
N VAL A 68 -7.56 -11.17 2.42
CA VAL A 68 -7.98 -11.85 1.18
C VAL A 68 -8.28 -10.81 0.10
N PRO A 69 -7.53 -10.79 -1.03
CA PRO A 69 -7.85 -9.96 -2.19
C PRO A 69 -9.24 -10.24 -2.74
N GLN A 70 -10.01 -9.18 -3.01
CA GLN A 70 -11.40 -9.25 -3.49
C GLN A 70 -11.54 -8.79 -4.94
N SER A 71 -10.77 -7.79 -5.35
CA SER A 71 -10.91 -7.18 -6.67
C SER A 71 -9.60 -6.57 -7.15
N TYR A 72 -9.49 -6.43 -8.47
CA TYR A 72 -8.55 -5.54 -9.12
C TYR A 72 -9.20 -4.18 -9.40
N PHE A 73 -8.40 -3.16 -9.61
CA PHE A 73 -8.82 -1.92 -10.22
C PHE A 73 -8.95 -2.12 -11.73
N HIS A 74 -10.18 -2.03 -12.24
CA HIS A 74 -10.48 -2.21 -13.66
C HIS A 74 -10.81 -0.91 -14.35
N THR A 75 -10.32 -0.75 -15.56
CA THR A 75 -10.94 0.07 -16.60
C THR A 75 -11.96 -0.75 -17.37
N ARG A 76 -12.75 -0.13 -18.24
CA ARG A 76 -13.68 -0.84 -19.14
C ARG A 76 -12.95 -1.89 -19.98
N ARG A 77 -11.76 -1.53 -20.49
CA ARG A 77 -10.94 -2.40 -21.31
C ARG A 77 -10.45 -3.63 -20.54
N THR A 78 -9.80 -3.42 -19.41
CA THR A 78 -9.25 -4.54 -18.62
C THR A 78 -10.34 -5.46 -18.07
N ALA A 79 -11.51 -4.92 -17.73
CA ALA A 79 -12.67 -5.71 -17.32
C ALA A 79 -13.14 -6.64 -18.45
N ASN A 80 -13.23 -6.12 -19.68
CA ASN A 80 -13.61 -6.92 -20.85
C ASN A 80 -12.55 -8.01 -21.16
N GLU A 81 -11.25 -7.67 -21.12
CA GLU A 81 -10.18 -8.61 -21.42
C GLU A 81 -10.14 -9.77 -20.41
N LEU A 82 -10.42 -9.52 -19.12
CA LEU A 82 -10.42 -10.54 -18.08
C LEU A 82 -11.79 -11.17 -17.83
N GLY A 83 -12.85 -10.74 -18.54
CA GLY A 83 -14.21 -11.23 -18.31
C GLY A 83 -14.76 -10.87 -16.92
N MET A 84 -14.30 -9.78 -16.33
CA MET A 84 -14.67 -9.32 -14.99
C MET A 84 -15.55 -8.08 -15.01
N LYS A 85 -16.15 -7.76 -13.87
CA LYS A 85 -16.96 -6.54 -13.72
C LYS A 85 -16.04 -5.31 -13.71
N ASN A 86 -16.40 -4.27 -14.50
CA ASN A 86 -15.71 -2.98 -14.46
C ASN A 86 -15.90 -2.32 -13.10
N THR A 87 -14.81 -1.79 -12.54
CA THR A 87 -14.81 -1.07 -11.25
C THR A 87 -14.69 0.44 -11.43
N PHE A 88 -14.58 0.93 -12.68
CA PHE A 88 -14.52 2.35 -13.05
C PHE A 88 -13.33 3.08 -12.38
N HIS A 89 -12.12 2.59 -12.66
CA HIS A 89 -10.89 3.13 -12.08
C HIS A 89 -9.89 3.61 -13.13
N GLU A 90 -10.38 4.05 -14.29
CA GLU A 90 -9.51 4.66 -15.29
C GLU A 90 -8.97 5.99 -14.78
N LEU A 91 -7.64 6.17 -14.82
CA LEU A 91 -6.96 7.35 -14.29
C LEU A 91 -6.91 8.48 -15.33
N PHE A 92 -7.23 9.70 -14.91
CA PHE A 92 -7.12 10.89 -15.76
C PHE A 92 -5.68 11.12 -16.23
N GLY A 93 -5.53 11.39 -17.52
CA GLY A 93 -4.23 11.71 -18.13
C GLY A 93 -3.34 10.52 -18.48
N TRP A 94 -3.66 9.30 -18.04
CA TRP A 94 -2.87 8.09 -18.29
C TRP A 94 -3.46 7.18 -19.34
N GLY A 95 -4.78 7.26 -19.55
CA GLY A 95 -5.52 6.49 -20.54
C GLY A 95 -5.67 5.00 -20.20
N GLU A 96 -6.49 4.32 -21.00
CA GLU A 96 -6.85 2.91 -20.79
C GLU A 96 -5.65 1.93 -20.80
N ASN A 97 -4.56 2.31 -21.45
CA ASN A 97 -3.37 1.43 -21.56
C ASN A 97 -2.61 1.32 -20.25
N PHE A 98 -2.74 2.27 -19.34
CA PHE A 98 -2.13 2.20 -18.03
C PHE A 98 -2.86 1.22 -17.10
N GLY A 99 -4.16 1.03 -17.30
CA GLY A 99 -5.02 0.24 -16.42
C GLY A 99 -5.73 1.07 -15.36
N GLY A 100 -6.18 0.42 -14.30
CA GLY A 100 -6.96 1.04 -13.24
C GLY A 100 -6.15 1.32 -11.98
N ILE A 101 -6.43 2.45 -11.33
CA ILE A 101 -5.85 2.82 -10.02
C ILE A 101 -6.91 3.43 -9.11
N GLY A 102 -6.84 3.14 -7.82
CA GLY A 102 -7.65 3.76 -6.79
C GLY A 102 -7.28 5.23 -6.57
N THR A 103 -8.24 6.07 -6.25
CA THR A 103 -8.02 7.49 -5.95
C THR A 103 -8.57 7.89 -4.58
N ASN A 104 -9.19 6.95 -3.87
CA ASN A 104 -9.72 7.13 -2.52
C ASN A 104 -9.37 5.91 -1.65
N VAL A 105 -8.16 5.40 -1.82
CA VAL A 105 -7.73 4.15 -1.17
C VAL A 105 -7.45 4.39 0.29
N LYS A 106 -7.98 3.49 1.11
CA LYS A 106 -7.79 3.49 2.56
C LYS A 106 -7.29 2.11 3.01
N LEU A 107 -6.24 2.10 3.82
CA LEU A 107 -5.97 0.99 4.71
C LEU A 107 -6.85 1.20 5.95
N LEU A 108 -7.71 0.25 6.26
CA LEU A 108 -8.59 0.37 7.42
C LEU A 108 -7.78 0.38 8.71
N SER A 109 -8.19 1.25 9.63
CA SER A 109 -7.53 1.41 10.93
C SER A 109 -7.74 0.19 11.82
N GLY A 110 -6.73 -0.12 12.62
CA GLY A 110 -6.83 -1.05 13.73
C GLY A 110 -7.20 -0.34 15.03
N ASP A 111 -6.77 -0.91 16.15
CA ASP A 111 -7.14 -0.47 17.50
C ASP A 111 -5.98 0.13 18.32
N LYS A 112 -4.73 -0.03 17.86
CA LYS A 112 -3.54 0.36 18.61
C LYS A 112 -3.22 1.86 18.50
N SER A 113 -2.93 2.49 19.63
CA SER A 113 -2.32 3.82 19.61
C SER A 113 -0.87 3.76 19.15
N PHE A 114 -0.33 4.89 18.70
CA PHE A 114 1.10 4.97 18.33
C PHE A 114 2.00 4.63 19.52
N GLU A 115 1.65 5.13 20.69
CA GLU A 115 2.37 4.90 21.95
C GLU A 115 2.36 3.41 22.32
N ASP A 116 1.23 2.74 22.19
CA ASP A 116 1.14 1.28 22.44
C ASP A 116 2.00 0.51 21.44
N MET A 117 1.95 0.88 20.15
CA MET A 117 2.75 0.22 19.12
C MET A 117 4.25 0.37 19.39
N ILE A 118 4.71 1.54 19.84
CA ILE A 118 6.12 1.77 20.21
C ILE A 118 6.48 0.99 21.47
N SER A 119 5.61 0.95 22.49
CA SER A 119 5.85 0.26 23.76
C SER A 119 6.06 -1.26 23.59
N ASP A 120 5.45 -1.84 22.58
CA ASP A 120 5.56 -3.27 22.25
C ASP A 120 6.91 -3.64 21.61
N VAL A 121 7.73 -2.66 21.19
CA VAL A 121 8.99 -2.89 20.47
C VAL A 121 10.16 -3.02 21.44
N LYS A 122 10.77 -4.21 21.54
CA LYS A 122 12.04 -4.39 22.29
C LYS A 122 13.22 -3.74 21.60
N LYS A 123 13.37 -3.98 20.29
CA LYS A 123 14.38 -3.39 19.43
C LYS A 123 13.84 -3.32 18.00
N GLY A 124 13.87 -2.14 17.42
CA GLY A 124 13.35 -1.91 16.08
C GLY A 124 13.73 -0.55 15.55
N ILE A 125 13.16 -0.20 14.40
CA ILE A 125 13.37 1.08 13.75
C ILE A 125 11.99 1.70 13.46
N TYR A 126 11.76 2.92 13.94
CA TYR A 126 10.66 3.73 13.48
C TYR A 126 11.05 4.44 12.19
N ILE A 127 10.32 4.19 11.13
CA ILE A 127 10.50 4.82 9.81
C ILE A 127 9.34 5.79 9.59
N ASN A 128 9.65 7.05 9.36
CA ASN A 128 8.65 8.05 9.05
C ASN A 128 8.20 7.96 7.59
N GLU A 129 9.13 7.77 6.67
CA GLU A 129 8.85 7.76 5.23
C GLU A 129 9.85 6.91 4.47
N PHE A 130 9.39 6.24 3.41
CA PHE A 130 10.21 5.65 2.36
C PHE A 130 10.25 6.58 1.15
N TRP A 131 11.41 6.63 0.49
CA TRP A 131 11.66 7.53 -0.63
C TRP A 131 12.57 6.90 -1.69
N TYR A 132 12.51 7.44 -2.89
CA TYR A 132 13.28 6.98 -4.03
C TYR A 132 13.12 5.48 -4.27
N CYS A 133 11.86 5.05 -4.22
CA CYS A 133 11.51 3.65 -4.33
C CYS A 133 11.43 3.21 -5.79
N ARG A 134 11.92 2.00 -6.06
CA ARG A 134 11.88 1.39 -7.40
C ARG A 134 11.53 -0.08 -7.28
N VAL A 135 10.62 -0.54 -8.13
CA VAL A 135 10.34 -1.97 -8.25
C VAL A 135 11.52 -2.65 -8.94
N LEU A 136 11.99 -3.74 -8.35
CA LEU A 136 13.02 -4.61 -8.92
C LEU A 136 12.39 -5.83 -9.58
N ASP A 137 11.34 -6.36 -8.98
CA ASP A 137 10.59 -7.48 -9.51
C ASP A 137 9.10 -7.27 -9.22
N PRO A 138 8.29 -6.99 -10.24
CA PRO A 138 6.85 -6.79 -10.07
C PRO A 138 6.12 -8.08 -9.68
N ILE A 139 6.59 -9.26 -10.11
CA ILE A 139 5.93 -10.55 -9.81
C ILE A 139 5.98 -10.87 -8.32
N THR A 140 7.11 -10.61 -7.67
CA THR A 140 7.26 -10.82 -6.22
C THR A 140 7.08 -9.55 -5.41
N GLN A 141 6.78 -8.42 -6.07
CA GLN A 141 6.65 -7.08 -5.48
C GLN A 141 7.89 -6.69 -4.66
N VAL A 142 9.07 -7.08 -5.12
CA VAL A 142 10.33 -6.65 -4.52
C VAL A 142 10.63 -5.22 -4.92
N VAL A 143 10.72 -4.37 -3.91
CA VAL A 143 10.98 -2.94 -4.03
C VAL A 143 12.26 -2.60 -3.26
N THR A 144 13.10 -1.76 -3.85
CA THR A 144 14.22 -1.11 -3.16
C THR A 144 13.94 0.37 -2.96
N GLY A 145 14.46 0.95 -1.90
CA GLY A 145 14.31 2.37 -1.62
C GLY A 145 15.13 2.80 -0.42
N LEU A 146 14.92 4.03 0.02
CA LEU A 146 15.62 4.67 1.13
C LEU A 146 14.61 5.13 2.19
N ASN A 147 15.04 5.24 3.45
CA ASN A 147 14.31 5.99 4.45
C ASN A 147 14.55 7.49 4.27
N ARG A 148 13.57 8.31 4.65
CA ARG A 148 13.61 9.77 4.59
C ARG A 148 12.84 10.40 5.76
N ASN A 149 13.06 11.71 5.95
CA ASN A 149 12.30 12.56 6.87
C ASN A 149 12.24 12.07 8.32
N GLY A 150 13.36 11.51 8.79
CA GLY A 150 13.52 11.02 10.14
C GLY A 150 13.23 9.52 10.27
N SER A 151 14.21 8.83 10.78
CA SER A 151 14.09 7.44 11.23
C SER A 151 14.81 7.31 12.54
N PHE A 152 14.29 6.51 13.44
CA PHE A 152 14.76 6.47 14.82
C PHE A 152 14.85 5.02 15.30
N LEU A 153 15.86 4.75 16.10
CA LEU A 153 15.96 3.49 16.84
C LEU A 153 14.91 3.46 17.94
N VAL A 154 14.25 2.33 18.06
CA VAL A 154 13.33 2.02 19.17
C VAL A 154 13.97 0.95 20.03
N GLU A 155 14.13 1.21 21.32
CA GLU A 155 14.70 0.29 22.29
C GLU A 155 13.85 0.26 23.55
N ASN A 156 13.44 -0.94 23.96
CA ASN A 156 12.63 -1.15 25.17
C ASN A 156 11.40 -0.23 25.26
N GLY A 157 10.66 -0.15 24.18
CA GLY A 157 9.42 0.64 24.11
C GLY A 157 9.62 2.15 24.01
N LYS A 158 10.80 2.62 23.66
CA LYS A 158 11.09 4.07 23.56
C LYS A 158 11.86 4.40 22.29
N ILE A 159 11.50 5.49 21.67
CA ILE A 159 12.28 6.12 20.60
C ILE A 159 13.51 6.74 21.26
N THR A 160 14.73 6.36 20.80
CA THR A 160 15.98 6.73 21.48
C THR A 160 16.84 7.68 20.67
N LYS A 161 17.36 7.28 19.53
CA LYS A 161 18.30 8.08 18.74
C LYS A 161 17.99 8.00 17.24
N PRO A 162 18.34 9.03 16.47
CA PRO A 162 18.17 8.97 15.03
C PRO A 162 19.07 7.88 14.44
N VAL A 163 18.57 7.25 13.37
CA VAL A 163 19.36 6.39 12.49
C VAL A 163 19.62 7.08 11.17
N GLY A 164 20.79 6.84 10.60
CA GLY A 164 21.19 7.44 9.34
C GLY A 164 20.37 6.91 8.16
N ARG A 165 20.86 7.19 6.95
CA ARG A 165 20.24 6.70 5.73
C ARG A 165 20.38 5.19 5.63
N LEU A 166 19.25 4.53 5.49
CA LEU A 166 19.17 3.09 5.28
C LEU A 166 18.60 2.82 3.90
N ARG A 167 19.17 1.81 3.23
CA ARG A 167 18.56 1.20 2.05
C ARG A 167 17.77 -0.01 2.49
N PHE A 168 16.60 -0.20 1.89
CA PHE A 168 15.85 -1.45 2.01
C PHE A 168 15.73 -2.14 0.64
N THR A 169 15.53 -3.44 0.67
CA THR A 169 15.07 -4.26 -0.45
C THR A 169 14.12 -5.29 0.13
N GLN A 170 12.83 -5.12 -0.15
CA GLN A 170 11.77 -5.87 0.52
C GLN A 170 10.66 -6.22 -0.47
N SER A 171 10.15 -7.45 -0.39
CA SER A 171 8.87 -7.79 -1.01
C SER A 171 7.73 -7.18 -0.20
N PHE A 172 6.91 -6.33 -0.82
CA PHE A 172 5.79 -5.71 -0.13
C PHE A 172 4.65 -6.70 0.14
N ILE A 173 4.51 -7.75 -0.67
CA ILE A 173 3.62 -8.88 -0.34
C ILE A 173 4.10 -9.55 0.96
N SER A 174 5.39 -9.91 1.04
CA SER A 174 5.95 -10.54 2.25
C SER A 174 5.90 -9.63 3.47
N ALA A 175 6.07 -8.32 3.29
CA ALA A 175 5.97 -7.36 4.39
C ALA A 175 4.58 -7.33 5.03
N LEU A 176 3.53 -7.53 4.24
CA LEU A 176 2.14 -7.57 4.71
C LEU A 176 1.58 -8.99 4.87
N ALA A 177 2.39 -10.04 4.68
CA ALA A 177 1.95 -11.43 4.77
C ALA A 177 1.49 -11.82 6.17
N ASN A 178 0.68 -12.88 6.22
CA ASN A 178 0.17 -13.42 7.47
C ASN A 178 1.28 -13.69 8.49
N GLY A 179 1.07 -13.19 9.70
CA GLY A 179 2.00 -13.33 10.83
C GLY A 179 3.10 -12.27 10.88
N ASN A 180 3.33 -11.45 9.84
CA ASN A 180 4.32 -10.37 9.88
C ASN A 180 3.75 -9.02 10.35
N VAL A 181 2.46 -8.78 10.20
CA VAL A 181 1.81 -7.57 10.73
C VAL A 181 1.50 -7.77 12.21
N ASN A 182 2.24 -7.08 13.07
CA ASN A 182 2.00 -7.14 14.51
C ASN A 182 0.74 -6.36 14.89
N SER A 183 0.62 -5.12 14.41
CA SER A 183 -0.55 -4.27 14.66
C SER A 183 -0.72 -3.19 13.59
N VAL A 184 -1.95 -2.68 13.52
CA VAL A 184 -2.36 -1.54 12.71
C VAL A 184 -2.83 -0.42 13.65
N GLY A 185 -2.40 0.80 13.37
CA GLY A 185 -2.72 1.97 14.17
C GLY A 185 -4.20 2.36 14.07
N LYS A 186 -4.72 3.00 15.12
CA LYS A 186 -6.13 3.45 15.18
C LYS A 186 -6.40 4.76 14.45
N HIS A 187 -5.37 5.53 14.14
CA HIS A 187 -5.49 6.84 13.49
C HIS A 187 -4.90 6.83 12.10
N SER A 188 -5.74 7.04 11.10
CA SER A 188 -5.31 7.24 9.73
C SER A 188 -4.90 8.68 9.46
N ARG A 189 -4.00 8.86 8.52
CA ARG A 189 -3.60 10.16 7.97
C ARG A 189 -3.63 10.09 6.45
N TYR A 190 -3.95 11.20 5.83
CA TYR A 190 -3.70 11.35 4.41
C TYR A 190 -2.20 11.44 4.16
N SER A 191 -1.74 10.68 3.20
CA SER A 191 -0.34 10.64 2.78
C SER A 191 -0.29 10.49 1.27
N ASP A 192 0.48 11.32 0.62
CA ASP A 192 0.82 11.13 -0.77
C ASP A 192 1.84 10.00 -0.94
N SER A 193 2.09 9.65 -2.16
CA SER A 193 3.18 8.78 -2.55
C SER A 193 4.28 9.58 -3.26
N GLU A 194 5.45 8.97 -3.41
CA GLU A 194 6.53 9.51 -4.24
C GLU A 194 6.09 9.87 -5.66
N PHE A 195 5.05 9.18 -6.16
CA PHE A 195 4.57 9.33 -7.54
C PHE A 195 3.48 10.40 -7.71
N GLY A 196 2.93 10.94 -6.62
CA GLY A 196 1.92 11.99 -6.68
C GLY A 196 0.57 11.59 -7.28
N GLU A 197 0.35 10.30 -7.56
CA GLU A 197 -0.81 9.82 -8.33
C GLU A 197 -2.08 9.60 -7.48
N GLY A 198 -1.99 9.78 -6.19
CA GLY A 198 -3.14 9.61 -5.31
C GLY A 198 -2.80 9.94 -3.87
N ILE A 199 -3.82 10.33 -3.14
CA ILE A 199 -3.73 10.52 -1.70
C ILE A 199 -4.38 9.32 -1.03
N LEU A 200 -3.58 8.65 -0.21
CA LEU A 200 -3.96 7.45 0.52
C LEU A 200 -4.28 7.80 1.96
N SER A 201 -5.33 7.24 2.49
CA SER A 201 -5.62 7.31 3.94
C SER A 201 -5.01 6.09 4.62
N VAL A 202 -3.98 6.30 5.43
CA VAL A 202 -3.20 5.20 6.01
C VAL A 202 -2.91 5.39 7.49
N PRO A 203 -3.12 4.35 8.32
CA PRO A 203 -2.62 4.30 9.69
C PRO A 203 -1.16 3.86 9.71
N GLN A 204 -0.55 3.92 10.90
CA GLN A 204 0.76 3.32 11.15
C GLN A 204 0.66 1.79 11.07
N LEU A 205 1.76 1.16 10.63
CA LEU A 205 1.92 -0.29 10.64
C LEU A 205 3.11 -0.69 11.53
N HIS A 206 2.91 -1.67 12.39
CA HIS A 206 3.98 -2.34 13.10
C HIS A 206 4.21 -3.69 12.45
N LEU A 207 5.33 -3.82 11.74
CA LEU A 207 5.77 -5.06 11.12
C LEU A 207 6.82 -5.72 12.02
N LYS A 208 6.78 -7.04 12.14
CA LYS A 208 7.77 -7.80 12.92
C LYS A 208 9.13 -7.78 12.25
N GLU A 209 9.13 -7.90 10.92
CA GLU A 209 10.35 -7.94 10.12
C GLU A 209 10.21 -7.06 8.87
N PHE A 210 11.29 -6.35 8.56
CA PHE A 210 11.45 -5.60 7.32
C PHE A 210 12.94 -5.53 6.96
N ASN A 211 13.29 -5.84 5.72
CA ASN A 211 14.67 -6.05 5.30
C ASN A 211 15.39 -4.75 4.90
N PHE A 212 16.29 -4.29 5.75
CA PHE A 212 17.22 -3.21 5.44
C PHE A 212 18.58 -3.79 5.01
N THR A 213 19.06 -3.41 3.82
CA THR A 213 20.24 -3.99 3.17
C THR A 213 21.53 -3.22 3.43
N GLY A 214 21.50 -2.13 4.17
CA GLY A 214 22.68 -1.39 4.60
C GLY A 214 22.45 0.10 4.79
N GLY A 215 23.45 0.76 5.38
CA GLY A 215 23.52 2.21 5.45
C GLY A 215 24.07 2.79 4.13
N VAL A 216 23.61 3.98 3.77
CA VAL A 216 24.11 4.73 2.62
C VAL A 216 25.00 5.85 3.16
N SER A 217 26.31 5.81 2.82
CA SER A 217 27.19 6.96 3.05
C SER A 217 26.67 8.15 2.25
N GLY A 218 26.40 9.25 2.93
CA GLY A 218 25.98 10.50 2.33
C GLY A 218 27.11 11.26 1.67
#